data_9bbf977721ea1904bcdc49bdb9022cc7
#
_entry.id   9bbf977721ea1904bcdc49bdb9022cc7
#
_cell.length_a   1.000
_cell.length_b   1.000
_cell.length_c   1.000
_cell.angle_alpha   90.00
_cell.angle_beta   90.00
_cell.angle_gamma   90.00
#
_symmetry.space_group_name_H-M   'P 1'
#
loop_
_entity.id
_entity.type
_entity.pdbx_description
1 polymer ?
#
loop_
_entity_poly.entity_id
_entity_poly.type
_entity_poly.pdbx_seq_one_letter_code
_entity_poly.pdbx_strand_id
1 'polypeptide(L)'
;QSMSPGVNITQSSGQPGEGFKVNIRGLGTVGSYAPLYVIDGITGGDINSLNPSDIESIDVLKDAASCAIYGARGANGVILVTTKQGKIGKTQVTYDGYFGWQNSPKMPELLNAKQYMEVQDLIMFNQGGQAIDWEGKLSSGLYNSIMDGSYQGTNWLKLIHNDDAPITNHALNVVGGNDM
;
A
#
# COMPACT_ATOMS: atom_id res chain seq x y z
N GLN A 1 -5.46 14.84 -5.74
CA GLN A 1 -5.76 13.91 -6.88
C GLN A 1 -5.95 14.63 -8.19
N SER A 2 -5.53 15.62 -8.72
CA SER A 2 -5.79 16.05 -10.11
C SER A 2 -5.06 17.29 -10.59
N MET A 3 -3.85 17.49 -10.13
CA MET A 3 -3.05 18.59 -10.68
C MET A 3 -2.41 18.26 -12.04
N SER A 4 -2.44 17.00 -12.48
CA SER A 4 -1.91 16.61 -13.81
C SER A 4 -2.87 15.64 -14.52
N PRO A 5 -3.56 16.06 -15.59
CA PRO A 5 -4.45 15.20 -16.36
C PRO A 5 -3.69 13.99 -16.93
N GLY A 6 -4.28 12.79 -16.80
CA GLY A 6 -3.68 11.53 -17.31
C GLY A 6 -2.73 10.84 -16.33
N VAL A 7 -2.56 11.34 -15.11
CA VAL A 7 -1.89 10.65 -14.01
C VAL A 7 -2.94 10.07 -13.08
N ASN A 8 -2.91 8.76 -12.89
CA ASN A 8 -3.79 8.06 -11.96
C ASN A 8 -2.94 7.49 -10.82
N ILE A 9 -3.24 7.90 -9.60
CA ILE A 9 -2.58 7.42 -8.39
C ILE A 9 -3.58 6.56 -7.64
N THR A 10 -3.27 5.28 -7.52
CA THR A 10 -4.10 4.31 -6.81
C THR A 10 -3.33 3.69 -5.65
N GLN A 11 -4.01 3.48 -4.55
CA GLN A 11 -3.50 2.67 -3.46
C GLN A 11 -3.95 1.22 -3.70
N SER A 12 -3.02 0.28 -3.75
CA SER A 12 -3.30 -1.13 -4.09
C SER A 12 -4.08 -1.85 -3.01
N SER A 13 -3.84 -1.49 -1.77
CA SER A 13 -4.55 -2.01 -0.61
C SER A 13 -4.71 -0.91 0.44
N GLY A 14 -5.56 -1.15 1.44
CA GLY A 14 -5.65 -0.30 2.63
C GLY A 14 -4.60 -0.62 3.68
N GLN A 15 -3.58 -1.41 3.34
CA GLN A 15 -2.57 -1.86 4.29
C GLN A 15 -1.64 -0.70 4.67
N PRO A 16 -1.40 -0.48 5.97
CA PRO A 16 -0.47 0.51 6.46
C PRO A 16 0.94 0.30 5.91
N GLY A 17 1.56 1.38 5.41
CA GLY A 17 2.93 1.34 4.87
C GLY A 17 3.05 0.87 3.41
N GLU A 18 1.96 0.49 2.75
CA GLU A 18 2.01 0.18 1.32
C GLU A 18 2.05 1.48 0.50
N GLY A 19 2.98 1.49 -0.47
CA GLY A 19 3.17 2.62 -1.37
C GLY A 19 2.00 2.83 -2.34
N PHE A 20 2.05 3.93 -3.06
CA PHE A 20 1.08 4.26 -4.11
C PHE A 20 1.52 3.68 -5.46
N LYS A 21 0.57 3.15 -6.24
CA LYS A 21 0.78 2.85 -7.65
C LYS A 21 0.43 4.06 -8.49
N VAL A 22 1.39 4.51 -9.28
CA VAL A 22 1.23 5.62 -10.21
C VAL A 22 1.15 5.08 -11.63
N ASN A 23 0.09 5.41 -12.34
CA ASN A 23 -0.11 5.08 -13.75
C ASN A 23 -0.21 6.36 -14.56
N ILE A 24 0.54 6.42 -15.65
CA ILE A 24 0.50 7.53 -16.60
C ILE A 24 -0.13 7.03 -17.90
N ARG A 25 -1.21 7.71 -18.35
CA ARG A 25 -1.98 7.36 -19.57
C ARG A 25 -2.68 5.99 -19.56
N GLY A 26 -2.90 5.38 -18.38
CA GLY A 26 -3.62 4.11 -18.26
C GLY A 26 -2.75 2.87 -18.51
N LEU A 27 -3.41 1.73 -18.68
CA LEU A 27 -2.76 0.43 -18.88
C LEU A 27 -2.46 0.24 -20.38
N GLY A 28 -1.29 0.63 -20.84
CA GLY A 28 -0.88 0.54 -22.26
C GLY A 28 -0.14 -0.74 -22.65
N THR A 29 0.24 -1.60 -21.69
CA THR A 29 1.05 -2.79 -21.94
C THR A 29 0.60 -3.98 -21.11
N VAL A 30 0.79 -5.18 -21.67
CA VAL A 30 0.67 -6.45 -20.95
C VAL A 30 1.99 -6.68 -20.22
N GLY A 31 2.10 -6.26 -18.97
CA GLY A 31 3.33 -6.38 -18.18
C GLY A 31 3.46 -5.26 -17.14
N SER A 32 4.67 -4.82 -16.88
CA SER A 32 4.91 -3.69 -15.97
C SER A 32 4.53 -2.37 -16.63
N TYR A 33 3.61 -1.65 -16.00
CA TYR A 33 3.12 -0.32 -16.41
C TYR A 33 3.61 0.80 -15.48
N ALA A 34 4.55 0.48 -14.58
CA ALA A 34 5.13 1.46 -13.68
C ALA A 34 5.93 2.51 -14.48
N PRO A 35 5.78 3.80 -14.15
CA PRO A 35 6.59 4.85 -14.75
C PRO A 35 8.05 4.71 -14.32
N LEU A 36 8.95 5.30 -15.11
CA LEU A 36 10.34 5.41 -14.72
C LEU A 36 10.53 6.58 -13.75
N TYR A 37 11.07 6.30 -12.57
CA TYR A 37 11.48 7.36 -11.64
C TYR A 37 12.91 7.81 -11.93
N VAL A 38 13.10 9.12 -11.99
CA VAL A 38 14.40 9.78 -12.15
C VAL A 38 14.55 10.77 -10.99
N ILE A 39 15.46 10.48 -10.07
CA ILE A 39 15.70 11.30 -8.89
C ILE A 39 17.03 12.02 -9.08
N ASP A 40 17.00 13.33 -9.10
CA ASP A 40 18.17 14.20 -9.34
C ASP A 40 19.03 13.77 -10.54
N GLY A 41 18.35 13.36 -11.63
CA GLY A 41 18.99 12.88 -12.86
C GLY A 41 19.37 11.40 -12.88
N ILE A 42 19.24 10.68 -11.75
CA ILE A 42 19.58 9.26 -11.65
C ILE A 42 18.34 8.41 -11.88
N THR A 43 18.41 7.49 -12.86
CA THR A 43 17.29 6.62 -13.22
C THR A 43 17.21 5.40 -12.30
N GLY A 44 15.97 5.01 -11.92
CA GLY A 44 15.70 3.79 -11.17
C GLY A 44 15.75 3.93 -9.65
N GLY A 45 15.71 5.16 -9.13
CA GLY A 45 15.54 5.41 -7.71
C GLY A 45 14.15 4.98 -7.21
N ASP A 46 14.06 4.62 -5.94
CA ASP A 46 12.79 4.34 -5.28
C ASP A 46 12.25 5.60 -4.60
N ILE A 47 11.12 6.10 -5.08
CA ILE A 47 10.46 7.28 -4.50
C ILE A 47 10.02 7.06 -3.04
N ASN A 48 9.74 5.81 -2.66
CA ASN A 48 9.33 5.49 -1.30
C ASN A 48 10.47 5.63 -0.28
N SER A 49 11.72 5.66 -0.75
CA SER A 49 12.90 5.89 0.09
C SER A 49 13.15 7.36 0.39
N LEU A 50 12.49 8.27 -0.34
CA LEU A 50 12.65 9.72 -0.14
C LEU A 50 11.71 10.23 0.93
N ASN A 51 12.22 11.12 1.79
CA ASN A 51 11.34 11.86 2.67
C ASN A 51 10.59 12.92 1.84
N PRO A 52 9.25 13.01 1.94
CA PRO A 52 8.48 14.03 1.22
C PRO A 52 8.95 15.47 1.49
N SER A 53 9.51 15.74 2.68
CA SER A 53 10.06 17.06 3.03
C SER A 53 11.30 17.44 2.22
N ASP A 54 12.02 16.47 1.64
CA ASP A 54 13.24 16.70 0.86
C ASP A 54 12.95 16.98 -0.62
N ILE A 55 11.71 16.79 -1.05
CA ILE A 55 11.31 17.00 -2.43
C ILE A 55 11.08 18.51 -2.68
N GLU A 56 11.73 19.05 -3.70
CA GLU A 56 11.53 20.40 -4.20
C GLU A 56 10.43 20.45 -5.26
N SER A 57 10.51 19.56 -6.28
CA SER A 57 9.50 19.45 -7.32
C SER A 57 9.33 18.01 -7.84
N ILE A 58 8.15 17.74 -8.39
CA ILE A 58 7.83 16.50 -9.10
C ILE A 58 7.25 16.89 -10.46
N ASP A 59 7.96 16.53 -11.52
CA ASP A 59 7.52 16.76 -12.89
C ASP A 59 7.18 15.44 -13.58
N VAL A 60 6.04 15.40 -14.26
CA VAL A 60 5.57 14.19 -14.95
C VAL A 60 5.68 14.37 -16.44
N LEU A 61 6.64 13.65 -17.06
CA LEU A 61 6.80 13.57 -18.50
C LEU A 61 5.88 12.49 -19.03
N LYS A 62 4.86 12.92 -19.74
CA LYS A 62 3.87 12.03 -20.36
C LYS A 62 3.96 11.99 -21.88
N ASP A 63 4.66 12.93 -22.49
CA ASP A 63 4.75 13.02 -23.95
C ASP A 63 5.90 12.16 -24.48
N ALA A 64 5.67 11.48 -25.60
CA ALA A 64 6.66 10.58 -26.20
C ALA A 64 7.98 11.30 -26.52
N ALA A 65 7.91 12.56 -26.97
CA ALA A 65 9.10 13.36 -27.26
C ALA A 65 9.94 13.63 -26.00
N SER A 66 9.29 13.99 -24.90
CA SER A 66 9.95 14.25 -23.61
C SER A 66 10.52 12.97 -22.99
N CYS A 67 9.87 11.82 -23.20
CA CYS A 67 10.32 10.52 -22.69
C CYS A 67 11.42 9.89 -23.54
N ALA A 68 11.61 10.34 -24.80
CA ALA A 68 12.54 9.73 -25.75
C ALA A 68 14.00 9.70 -25.24
N ILE A 69 14.41 10.69 -24.46
CA ILE A 69 15.76 10.74 -23.88
C ILE A 69 16.05 9.60 -22.90
N TYR A 70 14.98 8.97 -22.34
CA TYR A 70 15.09 7.82 -21.42
C TYR A 70 14.92 6.47 -22.13
N GLY A 71 14.80 6.48 -23.47
CA GLY A 71 14.67 5.30 -24.32
C GLY A 71 13.44 4.45 -23.98
N ALA A 72 13.53 3.14 -24.23
CA ALA A 72 12.42 2.20 -24.00
C ALA A 72 11.92 2.18 -22.54
N ARG A 73 12.76 2.50 -21.57
CA ARG A 73 12.37 2.57 -20.15
C ARG A 73 11.39 3.71 -19.86
N GLY A 74 11.38 4.77 -20.67
CA GLY A 74 10.45 5.88 -20.56
C GLY A 74 9.11 5.66 -21.25
N ALA A 75 8.86 4.51 -21.86
CA ALA A 75 7.64 4.24 -22.63
C ALA A 75 6.34 4.38 -21.82
N ASN A 76 6.37 4.06 -20.53
CA ASN A 76 5.23 4.17 -19.62
C ASN A 76 5.12 5.56 -18.95
N GLY A 77 5.93 6.52 -19.38
CA GLY A 77 6.07 7.84 -18.77
C GLY A 77 7.25 7.91 -17.80
N VAL A 78 7.67 9.13 -17.50
CA VAL A 78 8.79 9.41 -16.60
C VAL A 78 8.35 10.39 -15.52
N ILE A 79 8.72 10.12 -14.30
CA ILE A 79 8.52 11.01 -13.15
C ILE A 79 9.89 11.52 -12.73
N LEU A 80 10.10 12.82 -12.91
CA LEU A 80 11.29 13.52 -12.45
C LEU A 80 11.04 14.01 -11.04
N VAL A 81 11.91 13.64 -10.13
CA VAL A 81 11.90 14.12 -8.76
C VAL A 81 13.16 14.93 -8.55
N THR A 82 12.99 16.19 -8.21
CA THR A 82 14.10 17.07 -7.86
C THR A 82 14.10 17.27 -6.35
N THR A 83 15.22 16.98 -5.70
CA THR A 83 15.36 17.20 -4.27
C THR A 83 15.87 18.61 -3.98
N LYS A 84 15.63 19.07 -2.75
CA LYS A 84 16.09 20.38 -2.28
C LYS A 84 17.62 20.37 -2.25
N GLN A 85 18.23 21.25 -3.03
CA GLN A 85 19.67 21.44 -3.04
C GLN A 85 20.12 22.57 -2.13
N GLY A 86 21.36 22.46 -1.65
CA GLY A 86 21.99 23.52 -0.89
C GLY A 86 22.12 24.80 -1.73
N LYS A 87 21.61 25.91 -1.19
CA LYS A 87 21.79 27.26 -1.80
C LYS A 87 22.94 27.96 -1.09
N ILE A 88 23.74 28.73 -1.87
CA ILE A 88 24.79 29.59 -1.32
C ILE A 88 24.15 30.55 -0.32
N GLY A 89 24.66 30.59 0.91
CA GLY A 89 24.13 31.47 1.93
C GLY A 89 24.25 30.91 3.34
N LYS A 90 23.46 31.46 4.26
CA LYS A 90 23.42 31.01 5.65
C LYS A 90 22.88 29.60 5.74
N THR A 91 23.54 28.77 6.52
CA THR A 91 23.04 27.44 6.84
C THR A 91 21.66 27.52 7.46
N GLN A 92 20.70 26.80 6.86
CA GLN A 92 19.36 26.66 7.38
C GLN A 92 19.20 25.26 7.97
N VAL A 93 18.67 25.20 9.17
CA VAL A 93 18.31 23.96 9.85
C VAL A 93 16.79 23.91 9.94
N THR A 94 16.19 22.88 9.36
CA THR A 94 14.74 22.67 9.39
C THR A 94 14.45 21.32 10.05
N TYR A 95 13.52 21.32 10.97
CA TYR A 95 13.02 20.12 11.61
C TYR A 95 11.53 19.97 11.28
N ASP A 96 11.19 18.84 10.67
CA ASP A 96 9.82 18.45 10.38
C ASP A 96 9.49 17.19 11.17
N GLY A 97 8.41 17.25 11.93
CA GLY A 97 7.95 16.11 12.71
C GLY A 97 6.44 15.98 12.67
N TYR A 98 5.95 14.74 12.52
CA TYR A 98 4.54 14.47 12.75
C TYR A 98 4.36 13.22 13.62
N PHE A 99 3.26 13.22 14.34
CA PHE A 99 2.77 12.11 15.13
C PHE A 99 1.32 11.84 14.75
N GLY A 100 0.97 10.58 14.56
CA GLY A 100 -0.39 10.19 14.18
C GLY A 100 -0.71 8.76 14.56
N TRP A 101 -1.97 8.38 14.41
CA TRP A 101 -2.44 7.01 14.55
C TRP A 101 -3.00 6.53 13.22
N GLN A 102 -2.69 5.30 12.88
CA GLN A 102 -3.18 4.65 11.68
C GLN A 102 -4.12 3.53 12.08
N ASN A 103 -5.35 3.60 11.59
CA ASN A 103 -6.39 2.62 11.84
C ASN A 103 -6.83 1.99 10.52
N SER A 104 -7.19 0.71 10.58
CA SER A 104 -7.84 0.06 9.43
C SER A 104 -9.29 0.53 9.33
N PRO A 105 -9.74 0.98 8.15
CA PRO A 105 -11.07 1.62 8.00
C PRO A 105 -12.22 0.65 8.24
N LYS A 106 -12.05 -0.64 7.97
CA LYS A 106 -13.07 -1.68 8.20
C LYS A 106 -12.44 -3.07 8.20
N MET A 107 -12.73 -3.83 9.23
CA MET A 107 -12.40 -5.26 9.26
C MET A 107 -13.55 -6.06 8.65
N PRO A 108 -13.26 -7.09 7.82
CA PRO A 108 -14.28 -8.01 7.37
C PRO A 108 -14.82 -8.83 8.56
N GLU A 109 -16.13 -9.03 8.57
CA GLU A 109 -16.75 -9.96 9.52
C GLU A 109 -16.42 -11.38 9.09
N LEU A 110 -15.86 -12.15 10.02
CA LEU A 110 -15.55 -13.57 9.81
C LEU A 110 -16.71 -14.45 10.31
N LEU A 111 -16.89 -15.55 9.63
CA LEU A 111 -17.82 -16.59 10.08
C LEU A 111 -17.33 -17.17 11.41
N ASN A 112 -18.26 -17.43 12.32
CA ASN A 112 -17.97 -18.23 13.50
C ASN A 112 -17.91 -19.73 13.13
N ALA A 113 -17.49 -20.58 14.08
CA ALA A 113 -17.30 -22.01 13.82
C ALA A 113 -18.58 -22.70 13.30
N LYS A 114 -19.73 -22.37 13.88
CA LYS A 114 -21.04 -22.93 13.45
C LYS A 114 -21.43 -22.48 12.05
N GLN A 115 -21.34 -21.17 11.78
CA GLN A 115 -21.62 -20.62 10.45
C GLN A 115 -20.68 -21.20 9.38
N TYR A 116 -19.42 -21.43 9.72
CA TYR A 116 -18.48 -22.08 8.81
C TYR A 116 -18.93 -23.50 8.44
N MET A 117 -19.36 -24.29 9.42
CA MET A 117 -19.90 -25.64 9.19
C MET A 117 -21.15 -25.59 8.29
N GLU A 118 -22.10 -24.69 8.56
CA GLU A 118 -23.31 -24.49 7.76
C GLU A 118 -22.99 -24.12 6.31
N VAL A 119 -22.03 -23.22 6.09
CA VAL A 119 -21.60 -22.81 4.74
C VAL A 119 -20.93 -23.97 4.01
N GLN A 120 -20.09 -24.77 4.69
CA GLN A 120 -19.47 -25.94 4.08
C GLN A 120 -20.50 -27.00 3.67
N ASP A 121 -21.49 -27.25 4.50
CA ASP A 121 -22.58 -28.17 4.18
C ASP A 121 -23.40 -27.67 2.97
N LEU A 122 -23.67 -26.35 2.90
CA LEU A 122 -24.34 -25.75 1.75
C LEU A 122 -23.51 -25.90 0.45
N ILE A 123 -22.20 -25.75 0.52
CA ILE A 123 -21.31 -25.98 -0.63
C ILE A 123 -21.40 -27.44 -1.09
N MET A 124 -21.37 -28.39 -0.17
CA MET A 124 -21.48 -29.81 -0.50
C MET A 124 -22.83 -30.14 -1.15
N PHE A 125 -23.94 -29.60 -0.62
CA PHE A 125 -25.26 -29.76 -1.24
C PHE A 125 -25.31 -29.19 -2.67
N ASN A 126 -24.75 -28.01 -2.89
CA ASN A 126 -24.73 -27.39 -4.23
C ASN A 126 -23.89 -28.17 -5.24
N GLN A 127 -22.94 -28.97 -4.78
CA GLN A 127 -22.14 -29.87 -5.60
C GLN A 127 -22.79 -31.25 -5.80
N GLY A 128 -24.02 -31.45 -5.30
CA GLY A 128 -24.75 -32.74 -5.39
C GLY A 128 -24.30 -33.78 -4.36
N GLY A 129 -23.55 -33.36 -3.34
CA GLY A 129 -23.13 -34.22 -2.23
C GLY A 129 -24.07 -34.18 -1.04
N GLN A 130 -23.68 -34.84 0.04
CA GLN A 130 -24.39 -34.83 1.33
C GLN A 130 -23.65 -33.91 2.32
N ALA A 131 -24.34 -33.51 3.39
CA ALA A 131 -23.76 -32.76 4.49
C ALA A 131 -22.54 -33.50 5.09
N ILE A 132 -21.60 -32.73 5.57
CA ILE A 132 -20.36 -33.28 6.16
C ILE A 132 -20.70 -33.88 7.51
N ASP A 133 -20.20 -35.09 7.78
CA ASP A 133 -20.27 -35.71 9.11
C ASP A 133 -19.29 -34.98 10.07
N TRP A 134 -19.76 -33.88 10.63
CA TRP A 134 -18.95 -33.09 11.56
C TRP A 134 -18.76 -33.77 12.90
N GLU A 135 -19.76 -34.54 13.37
CA GLU A 135 -19.68 -35.28 14.61
C GLU A 135 -18.61 -36.38 14.56
N GLY A 136 -18.49 -37.04 13.42
CA GLY A 136 -17.41 -38.03 13.20
C GLY A 136 -16.03 -37.42 12.99
N LYS A 137 -15.95 -36.15 12.53
CA LYS A 137 -14.68 -35.46 12.26
C LYS A 137 -14.11 -34.69 13.43
N LEU A 138 -14.95 -34.25 14.35
CA LEU A 138 -14.57 -33.48 15.54
C LEU A 138 -14.65 -34.36 16.79
N SER A 139 -13.92 -33.97 17.83
CA SER A 139 -14.18 -34.58 19.14
C SER A 139 -15.58 -34.22 19.63
N SER A 140 -16.28 -35.14 20.29
CA SER A 140 -17.64 -34.94 20.76
C SER A 140 -17.78 -33.67 21.65
N GLY A 141 -16.77 -33.38 22.47
CA GLY A 141 -16.75 -32.18 23.30
C GLY A 141 -16.67 -30.89 22.47
N LEU A 142 -15.85 -30.87 21.41
CA LEU A 142 -15.72 -29.71 20.54
C LEU A 142 -16.99 -29.50 19.70
N TYR A 143 -17.53 -30.58 19.12
CA TYR A 143 -18.77 -30.53 18.35
C TYR A 143 -19.91 -29.92 19.18
N ASN A 144 -20.13 -30.47 20.39
CA ASN A 144 -21.17 -29.95 21.27
C ASN A 144 -20.96 -28.49 21.66
N SER A 145 -19.73 -28.08 21.93
CA SER A 145 -19.44 -26.68 22.28
C SER A 145 -19.60 -25.69 21.10
N ILE A 146 -19.45 -26.15 19.87
CA ILE A 146 -19.77 -25.36 18.67
C ILE A 146 -21.29 -25.25 18.52
N MET A 147 -22.01 -26.37 18.71
CA MET A 147 -23.45 -26.42 18.51
C MET A 147 -24.24 -25.64 19.57
N ASP A 148 -23.81 -25.66 20.82
CA ASP A 148 -24.39 -24.88 21.91
C ASP A 148 -23.94 -23.42 21.96
N GLY A 149 -22.95 -23.07 21.10
CA GLY A 149 -22.43 -21.70 20.97
C GLY A 149 -21.40 -21.28 22.03
N SER A 150 -20.98 -22.20 22.91
CA SER A 150 -19.94 -21.89 23.91
C SER A 150 -18.55 -21.74 23.28
N TYR A 151 -18.32 -22.35 22.10
CA TYR A 151 -17.13 -22.17 21.30
C TYR A 151 -17.46 -21.55 19.93
N GLN A 152 -17.07 -20.31 19.73
CA GLN A 152 -17.33 -19.58 18.49
C GLN A 152 -16.17 -19.64 17.48
N GLY A 153 -15.07 -20.27 17.83
CA GLY A 153 -13.82 -20.21 17.07
C GLY A 153 -12.95 -19.02 17.45
N THR A 154 -11.75 -18.99 16.91
CA THR A 154 -10.80 -17.89 17.15
C THR A 154 -10.85 -16.90 15.99
N ASN A 155 -11.18 -15.65 16.27
CA ASN A 155 -11.07 -14.58 15.30
C ASN A 155 -9.61 -14.11 15.22
N TRP A 156 -8.84 -14.72 14.33
CA TRP A 156 -7.43 -14.42 14.12
C TRP A 156 -7.19 -12.99 13.65
N LEU A 157 -8.09 -12.44 12.83
CA LEU A 157 -7.97 -11.05 12.37
C LEU A 157 -8.01 -10.09 13.55
N LYS A 158 -8.99 -10.29 14.46
CA LYS A 158 -9.12 -9.44 15.65
C LYS A 158 -7.94 -9.60 16.60
N LEU A 159 -7.36 -10.80 16.66
CA LEU A 159 -6.22 -11.09 17.54
C LEU A 159 -4.93 -10.39 17.09
N ILE A 160 -4.69 -10.33 15.78
CA ILE A 160 -3.47 -9.71 15.20
C ILE A 160 -3.66 -8.23 14.87
N HIS A 161 -4.90 -7.74 14.87
CA HIS A 161 -5.20 -6.36 14.52
C HIS A 161 -4.82 -5.42 15.66
N ASN A 162 -4.16 -4.33 15.30
CA ASN A 162 -3.89 -3.22 16.21
C ASN A 162 -4.69 -2.01 15.71
N ASP A 163 -5.70 -1.61 16.49
CA ASP A 163 -6.61 -0.53 16.12
C ASP A 163 -5.92 0.84 16.12
N ASP A 164 -4.87 1.01 16.92
CA ASP A 164 -4.20 2.29 17.11
C ASP A 164 -2.70 2.15 16.91
N ALA A 165 -2.27 1.91 15.66
CA ALA A 165 -0.86 1.83 15.34
C ALA A 165 -0.25 3.25 15.31
N PRO A 166 0.64 3.64 16.26
CA PRO A 166 1.26 4.94 16.26
C PRO A 166 2.25 5.07 15.11
N ILE A 167 2.20 6.20 14.42
CA ILE A 167 3.16 6.57 13.39
C ILE A 167 3.86 7.83 13.83
N THR A 168 5.18 7.82 13.80
CA THR A 168 5.99 8.99 14.03
C THR A 168 6.97 9.18 12.87
N ASN A 169 7.16 10.41 12.45
CA ASN A 169 8.20 10.76 11.50
C ASN A 169 8.95 11.97 12.03
N HIS A 170 10.26 11.92 11.92
CA HIS A 170 11.15 13.00 12.33
C HIS A 170 12.19 13.20 11.23
N ALA A 171 12.19 14.37 10.61
CA ALA A 171 13.16 14.75 9.59
C ALA A 171 13.94 15.99 10.04
N LEU A 172 15.24 15.91 10.01
CA LEU A 172 16.16 17.02 10.26
C LEU A 172 16.94 17.33 8.99
N ASN A 173 16.69 18.49 8.41
CA ASN A 173 17.38 18.95 7.22
C ASN A 173 18.33 20.09 7.55
N VAL A 174 19.56 19.97 7.07
CA VAL A 174 20.59 21.01 7.17
C VAL A 174 21.03 21.36 5.76
N VAL A 175 20.71 22.56 5.33
CA VAL A 175 20.97 23.04 3.97
C VAL A 175 21.88 24.26 4.04
N GLY A 176 22.98 24.21 3.31
CA GLY A 176 23.92 25.33 3.23
C GLY A 176 24.88 25.11 2.05
N GLY A 177 25.55 26.16 1.61
CA GLY A 177 26.54 26.10 0.54
C GLY A 177 27.53 27.26 0.65
N ASN A 178 28.73 27.02 0.15
CA ASN A 178 29.78 28.03 -0.01
C ASN A 178 30.06 28.26 -1.49
N ASP A 179 30.48 29.50 -1.81
CA ASP A 179 31.17 29.78 -3.07
C ASP A 179 32.57 29.15 -3.02
N MET A 180 32.80 28.11 -3.81
CA MET A 180 34.14 27.64 -4.15
C MET A 180 34.42 27.87 -5.61
#